data_798279e1da5e6c8cdf3aa5eda7eaac8c
#
_entry.id   798279e1da5e6c8cdf3aa5eda7eaac8c
#
_cell.length_a   1.000
_cell.length_b   1.000
_cell.length_c   1.000
_cell.angle_alpha   90.00
_cell.angle_beta   90.00
_cell.angle_gamma   90.00
#
_symmetry.space_group_name_H-M   'P 1'
#
loop_
_entity.id
_entity.type
_entity.pdbx_description
1 polymer ?
#
loop_
_entity_poly.entity_id
_entity_poly.type
_entity_poly.pdbx_seq_one_letter_code
_entity_poly.pdbx_strand_id
1 'polypeptide(L)'
;MLTLLSVGAAGSALAQTAPAAWLTPSVSLSETLTTNANRIGQQAGESDAITRGTVGFNLRSRAGRAQGALDYAFSGLAYARHAELNTTQQTLNANLALEWWEKQGFLQATAQIGQAAVSAFGAQPNSAGLPSANSTEVRTMSLAPLWRGLLIGDLQLAASGQVGLSDAQGGTQGDSTTRQLSLQVSPRSTGPLGWSVQASRQSGDFRAGAATASSRLYGSLSRAIDDLDLRLSANTGYERGNQASTQQGSAGTWGLGLTWTPTPRTSADMKYDQRLFGASHAVSLQHRTPLTIWRLSSSRALNESGSSLGAAGAGSLYDLYFSQFASVEPDPSRRADLVNAFLAQNGLAGNANAGTGFLRSAATIENRQDFSVAWRGIRNTASLSYGRSQSQRANPSLVATDDLTASPSVNTETWSFTASHRLTPSLSASATVSLQSGNGVGLGQSSRQRTFSTQIGGPLGPKASWSVVLRRALFETALAPYGESAAIASVTMRF
;
A
#
# COMPACT_ATOMS: atom_id res chain seq x y z
N MET A 1 30.34 19.13 17.25
CA MET A 1 31.40 19.79 16.47
C MET A 1 31.31 19.19 15.05
N LEU A 2 30.48 19.78 14.19
CA LEU A 2 30.28 19.36 12.80
C LEU A 2 31.01 20.34 11.90
N THR A 3 32.04 19.91 11.23
CA THR A 3 32.81 20.67 10.26
C THR A 3 32.09 20.67 8.90
N LEU A 4 31.67 21.82 8.44
CA LEU A 4 31.18 22.09 7.09
C LEU A 4 32.36 22.16 6.12
N LEU A 5 32.39 21.25 5.15
CA LEU A 5 33.28 21.33 3.99
C LEU A 5 32.63 22.20 2.91
N SER A 6 33.21 23.35 2.65
CA SER A 6 32.93 24.22 1.50
C SER A 6 33.72 23.71 0.29
N VAL A 7 33.04 23.30 -0.77
CA VAL A 7 33.65 23.03 -2.09
C VAL A 7 33.33 24.20 -3.01
N GLY A 8 34.39 24.86 -3.45
CA GLY A 8 34.36 26.00 -4.35
C GLY A 8 33.96 25.60 -5.79
N ALA A 9 33.20 26.48 -6.43
CA ALA A 9 32.72 26.38 -7.80
C ALA A 9 33.83 26.77 -8.78
N ALA A 10 34.13 25.87 -9.73
CA ALA A 10 34.78 26.19 -11.01
C ALA A 10 33.77 25.89 -12.12
N GLY A 11 33.35 26.94 -12.82
CA GLY A 11 32.39 26.84 -13.91
C GLY A 11 32.98 26.24 -15.18
N SER A 12 32.28 25.26 -15.72
CA SER A 12 32.30 24.93 -17.16
C SER A 12 30.87 24.49 -17.52
N ALA A 13 30.32 25.16 -18.53
CA ALA A 13 29.00 24.84 -19.07
C ALA A 13 29.06 23.51 -19.81
N LEU A 14 28.77 22.44 -19.07
CA LEU A 14 28.44 21.13 -19.63
C LEU A 14 26.95 20.92 -19.44
N ALA A 15 26.29 20.33 -20.43
CA ALA A 15 24.90 19.93 -20.37
C ALA A 15 24.60 19.32 -18.98
N GLN A 16 23.73 19.96 -18.20
CA GLN A 16 23.37 19.50 -16.85
C GLN A 16 22.62 18.17 -16.99
N THR A 17 23.35 17.08 -16.91
CA THR A 17 22.75 15.80 -16.55
C THR A 17 22.19 15.95 -15.16
N ALA A 18 20.89 15.68 -14.99
CA ALA A 18 20.24 15.70 -13.68
C ALA A 18 21.10 14.89 -12.68
N PRO A 19 21.28 15.37 -11.44
CA PRO A 19 22.14 14.70 -10.46
C PRO A 19 21.64 13.26 -10.25
N ALA A 20 22.59 12.33 -10.13
CA ALA A 20 22.29 10.91 -9.98
C ALA A 20 21.51 10.60 -8.67
N ALA A 21 21.64 11.47 -7.66
CA ALA A 21 20.88 11.46 -6.43
C ALA A 21 20.65 12.89 -5.92
N TRP A 22 19.48 13.17 -5.36
CA TRP A 22 19.19 14.47 -4.74
C TRP A 22 18.38 14.31 -3.47
N LEU A 23 18.64 15.19 -2.52
CA LEU A 23 17.97 15.31 -1.24
C LEU A 23 17.19 16.62 -1.21
N THR A 24 15.92 16.54 -0.82
CA THR A 24 15.04 17.70 -0.66
C THR A 24 14.52 17.74 0.76
N PRO A 25 15.08 18.55 1.67
CA PRO A 25 14.55 18.74 2.99
C PRO A 25 13.22 19.51 2.96
N SER A 26 12.38 19.28 3.96
CA SER A 26 11.10 19.98 4.12
C SER A 26 10.80 20.25 5.59
N VAL A 27 10.11 21.35 5.84
CA VAL A 27 9.56 21.70 7.15
C VAL A 27 8.12 22.11 6.95
N SER A 28 7.22 21.62 7.78
CA SER A 28 5.83 22.05 7.79
C SER A 28 5.33 22.36 9.19
N LEU A 29 4.46 23.35 9.25
CA LEU A 29 3.70 23.71 10.45
C LEU A 29 2.22 23.63 10.10
N SER A 30 1.44 23.01 10.95
CA SER A 30 -0.02 22.98 10.81
C SER A 30 -0.70 23.19 12.14
N GLU A 31 -1.81 23.92 12.10
CA GLU A 31 -2.70 24.16 13.23
C GLU A 31 -4.04 23.50 12.93
N THR A 32 -4.53 22.69 13.87
CA THR A 32 -5.82 22.00 13.78
C THR A 32 -6.72 22.46 14.90
N LEU A 33 -7.82 23.10 14.57
CA LEU A 33 -8.90 23.38 15.49
C LEU A 33 -9.93 22.26 15.38
N THR A 34 -10.16 21.52 16.46
CA THR A 34 -11.07 20.38 16.48
C THR A 34 -12.13 20.51 17.57
N THR A 35 -13.32 20.00 17.30
CA THR A 35 -14.41 19.96 18.29
C THR A 35 -14.37 18.69 19.17
N ASN A 36 -13.48 17.74 18.88
CA ASN A 36 -13.35 16.50 19.65
C ASN A 36 -11.90 15.98 19.51
N ALA A 37 -11.02 16.44 20.41
CA ALA A 37 -9.60 16.11 20.41
C ALA A 37 -9.34 14.63 20.75
N ASN A 38 -10.06 14.09 21.72
CA ASN A 38 -9.89 12.73 22.24
C ASN A 38 -10.58 11.68 21.39
N ARG A 39 -11.55 12.08 20.52
CA ARG A 39 -12.38 11.18 19.72
C ARG A 39 -13.05 10.09 20.55
N ILE A 40 -13.45 10.44 21.76
CA ILE A 40 -14.16 9.58 22.69
C ILE A 40 -15.65 9.77 22.48
N GLY A 41 -16.39 8.67 22.42
CA GLY A 41 -17.87 8.69 22.40
C GLY A 41 -18.46 8.84 23.78
N GLN A 42 -19.75 9.21 23.86
CA GLN A 42 -20.59 9.39 25.07
C GLN A 42 -20.29 10.58 25.98
N GLN A 43 -19.14 11.22 25.91
CA GLN A 43 -18.90 12.53 26.55
C GLN A 43 -18.98 13.62 25.52
N ALA A 44 -19.37 14.83 25.92
CA ALA A 44 -19.30 15.99 25.05
C ALA A 44 -17.86 16.13 24.54
N GLY A 45 -17.70 16.12 23.21
CA GLY A 45 -16.38 16.19 22.60
C GLY A 45 -15.62 17.43 23.10
N GLU A 46 -14.40 17.24 23.55
CA GLU A 46 -13.57 18.32 24.06
C GLU A 46 -12.85 19.01 22.91
N SER A 47 -13.15 20.29 22.72
CA SER A 47 -12.50 21.08 21.70
C SER A 47 -11.07 21.42 22.07
N ASP A 48 -10.14 21.35 21.12
CA ASP A 48 -8.75 21.71 21.32
C ASP A 48 -8.14 22.34 20.05
N ALA A 49 -7.02 23.00 20.25
CA ALA A 49 -6.12 23.45 19.19
C ALA A 49 -4.86 22.56 19.23
N ILE A 50 -4.52 21.98 18.09
CA ILE A 50 -3.40 21.04 17.98
C ILE A 50 -2.38 21.60 17.00
N THR A 51 -1.22 21.98 17.52
CA THR A 51 -0.08 22.43 16.73
C THR A 51 0.75 21.21 16.35
N ARG A 52 1.01 21.02 15.05
CA ARG A 52 1.91 19.98 14.54
C ARG A 52 3.09 20.63 13.83
N GLY A 53 4.29 20.39 14.33
CA GLY A 53 5.55 20.66 13.64
C GLY A 53 6.06 19.37 12.96
N THR A 54 6.43 19.45 11.69
CA THR A 54 6.98 18.30 10.95
C THR A 54 8.28 18.69 10.27
N VAL A 55 9.31 17.86 10.43
CA VAL A 55 10.57 17.95 9.70
C VAL A 55 10.70 16.67 8.87
N GLY A 56 11.02 16.81 7.59
CA GLY A 56 11.14 15.68 6.71
C GLY A 56 12.18 15.87 5.63
N PHE A 57 12.46 14.81 4.91
CA PHE A 57 13.27 14.85 3.71
C PHE A 57 12.85 13.81 2.71
N ASN A 58 13.07 14.13 1.46
CA ASN A 58 12.85 13.27 0.31
C ASN A 58 14.21 13.02 -0.36
N LEU A 59 14.58 11.75 -0.49
CA LEU A 59 15.77 11.30 -1.19
C LEU A 59 15.33 10.52 -2.43
N ARG A 60 15.88 10.89 -3.58
CA ARG A 60 15.69 10.17 -4.83
C ARG A 60 17.05 9.78 -5.39
N SER A 61 17.20 8.56 -5.89
CA SER A 61 18.38 8.08 -6.58
C SER A 61 18.01 7.48 -7.94
N ARG A 62 18.73 7.87 -8.97
CA ARG A 62 18.64 7.34 -10.34
C ARG A 62 20.01 6.87 -10.82
N ALA A 63 20.94 6.58 -9.91
CA ALA A 63 22.30 6.15 -10.24
C ALA A 63 22.27 4.72 -10.79
N GLY A 64 22.52 4.57 -12.09
CA GLY A 64 22.80 3.33 -12.79
C GLY A 64 22.14 2.06 -12.23
N ARG A 65 22.89 1.32 -11.42
CA ARG A 65 22.49 0.04 -10.81
C ARG A 65 21.66 0.19 -9.53
N ALA A 66 21.56 1.40 -8.93
CA ALA A 66 20.81 1.65 -7.72
C ALA A 66 19.76 2.74 -7.96
N GLN A 67 18.49 2.35 -7.98
CA GLN A 67 17.37 3.25 -8.16
C GLN A 67 16.45 3.17 -6.95
N GLY A 68 16.00 4.32 -6.45
CA GLY A 68 15.15 4.29 -5.27
C GLY A 68 14.63 5.65 -4.86
N ALA A 69 13.70 5.57 -3.92
CA ALA A 69 13.07 6.71 -3.29
C ALA A 69 12.96 6.46 -1.79
N LEU A 70 13.17 7.51 -1.00
CA LEU A 70 12.93 7.50 0.42
C LEU A 70 12.29 8.82 0.81
N ASP A 71 11.11 8.74 1.44
CA ASP A 71 10.37 9.84 2.02
C ASP A 71 10.28 9.61 3.53
N TYR A 72 10.85 10.48 4.33
CA TYR A 72 10.79 10.42 5.79
C TYR A 72 10.25 11.71 6.36
N ALA A 73 9.40 11.60 7.37
CA ALA A 73 8.94 12.74 8.15
C ALA A 73 8.78 12.37 9.62
N PHE A 74 9.25 13.26 10.48
CA PHE A 74 9.07 13.23 11.93
C PHE A 74 8.17 14.40 12.33
N SER A 75 7.11 14.12 13.08
CA SER A 75 6.13 15.12 13.54
C SER A 75 6.02 15.11 15.04
N GLY A 76 6.02 16.30 15.66
CA GLY A 76 5.59 16.51 17.03
C GLY A 76 4.19 17.14 17.06
N LEU A 77 3.31 16.64 17.91
CA LEU A 77 1.96 17.12 18.13
C LEU A 77 1.86 17.68 19.55
N ALA A 78 1.42 18.93 19.68
CA ALA A 78 1.19 19.61 20.93
C ALA A 78 -0.28 20.04 21.01
N TYR A 79 -0.97 19.61 22.06
CA TYR A 79 -2.35 19.94 22.36
C TYR A 79 -2.40 21.12 23.35
N ALA A 80 -3.19 22.14 23.06
CA ALA A 80 -3.21 23.37 23.86
C ALA A 80 -3.89 23.16 25.22
N ARG A 81 -4.90 22.27 25.31
CA ARG A 81 -5.65 22.01 26.54
C ARG A 81 -5.39 20.64 27.15
N HIS A 82 -4.99 19.67 26.30
CA HIS A 82 -4.80 18.27 26.67
C HIS A 82 -3.34 17.87 26.48
N ALA A 83 -2.44 18.45 27.29
CA ALA A 83 -1.00 18.21 27.18
C ALA A 83 -0.61 16.73 27.37
N GLU A 84 -1.43 15.93 28.02
CA GLU A 84 -1.27 14.49 28.18
C GLU A 84 -1.39 13.71 26.86
N LEU A 85 -2.02 14.30 25.84
CA LEU A 85 -2.11 13.74 24.49
C LEU A 85 -0.93 14.12 23.58
N ASN A 86 0.01 14.93 24.09
CA ASN A 86 1.21 15.29 23.33
C ASN A 86 1.96 14.03 22.91
N THR A 87 2.30 13.96 21.63
CA THR A 87 2.92 12.76 21.07
C THR A 87 3.79 13.09 19.87
N THR A 88 4.61 12.13 19.50
CA THR A 88 5.40 12.18 18.27
C THR A 88 4.98 11.07 17.32
N GLN A 89 5.12 11.31 16.04
CA GLN A 89 4.80 10.35 14.98
C GLN A 89 5.89 10.34 13.93
N GLN A 90 6.13 9.18 13.37
CA GLN A 90 7.03 9.01 12.25
C GLN A 90 6.29 8.46 11.05
N THR A 91 6.71 8.87 9.87
CA THR A 91 6.29 8.27 8.62
C THR A 91 7.52 8.01 7.75
N LEU A 92 7.61 6.83 7.19
CA LEU A 92 8.64 6.44 6.25
C LEU A 92 7.99 5.72 5.07
N ASN A 93 8.41 6.06 3.89
CA ASN A 93 8.15 5.26 2.70
C ASN A 93 9.45 5.18 1.90
N ALA A 94 10.03 4.00 1.83
CA ALA A 94 11.28 3.77 1.13
C ALA A 94 11.15 2.58 0.19
N ASN A 95 11.70 2.74 -1.00
CA ASN A 95 11.88 1.67 -1.97
C ASN A 95 13.28 1.78 -2.60
N LEU A 96 13.91 0.65 -2.79
CA LEU A 96 15.21 0.51 -3.43
C LEU A 96 15.17 -0.67 -4.39
N ALA A 97 15.62 -0.46 -5.61
CA ALA A 97 15.93 -1.50 -6.57
C ALA A 97 17.44 -1.43 -6.87
N LEU A 98 18.14 -2.49 -6.56
CA LEU A 98 19.59 -2.61 -6.74
C LEU A 98 19.90 -3.77 -7.67
N GLU A 99 20.64 -3.53 -8.73
CA GLU A 99 21.29 -4.57 -9.53
C GLU A 99 22.68 -4.84 -8.96
N TRP A 100 22.80 -5.92 -8.15
CA TRP A 100 24.06 -6.28 -7.48
C TRP A 100 24.94 -7.21 -8.32
N TRP A 101 24.37 -7.90 -9.32
CA TRP A 101 25.09 -8.68 -10.31
C TRP A 101 24.51 -8.38 -11.69
N GLU A 102 25.36 -8.02 -12.61
CA GLU A 102 25.00 -7.52 -13.94
C GLU A 102 23.98 -8.40 -14.64
N LYS A 103 22.79 -7.87 -14.89
CA LYS A 103 21.63 -8.50 -15.55
C LYS A 103 21.13 -9.81 -14.93
N GLN A 104 21.77 -10.28 -13.85
CA GLN A 104 21.46 -11.57 -13.21
C GLN A 104 20.93 -11.41 -11.79
N GLY A 105 21.53 -10.54 -11.00
CA GLY A 105 21.23 -10.37 -9.60
C GLY A 105 20.57 -9.05 -9.30
N PHE A 106 19.37 -9.10 -8.69
CA PHE A 106 18.58 -7.94 -8.31
C PHE A 106 18.15 -8.04 -6.86
N LEU A 107 18.11 -6.93 -6.17
CA LEU A 107 17.56 -6.81 -4.83
C LEU A 107 16.50 -5.72 -4.82
N GLN A 108 15.31 -6.04 -4.37
CA GLN A 108 14.30 -5.06 -4.00
C GLN A 108 14.24 -4.96 -2.49
N ALA A 109 14.26 -3.74 -1.97
CA ALA A 109 14.05 -3.46 -0.57
C ALA A 109 12.96 -2.41 -0.41
N THR A 110 12.04 -2.63 0.51
CA THR A 110 11.02 -1.66 0.88
C THR A 110 11.01 -1.49 2.39
N ALA A 111 10.75 -0.28 2.87
CA ALA A 111 10.52 -0.01 4.28
C ALA A 111 9.42 1.02 4.42
N GLN A 112 8.53 0.80 5.38
CA GLN A 112 7.42 1.71 5.66
C GLN A 112 7.23 1.87 7.17
N ILE A 113 6.94 3.09 7.60
CA ILE A 113 6.47 3.42 8.94
C ILE A 113 5.19 4.22 8.76
N GLY A 114 4.14 3.83 9.43
CA GLY A 114 2.86 4.52 9.33
C GLY A 114 1.89 4.11 10.44
N GLN A 115 0.74 4.77 10.49
CA GLN A 115 -0.31 4.46 11.43
C GLN A 115 -1.24 3.39 10.85
N ALA A 116 -1.51 2.34 11.61
CA ALA A 116 -2.45 1.29 11.27
C ALA A 116 -3.55 1.17 12.35
N ALA A 117 -4.73 0.72 11.94
CA ALA A 117 -5.79 0.43 12.88
C ALA A 117 -5.49 -0.87 13.64
N VAL A 118 -5.65 -0.84 14.95
CA VAL A 118 -5.53 -2.04 15.79
C VAL A 118 -6.72 -2.97 15.54
N SER A 119 -7.92 -2.42 15.46
CA SER A 119 -9.19 -3.14 15.26
C SER A 119 -9.95 -2.59 14.05
N ALA A 120 -10.61 -3.48 13.29
CA ALA A 120 -11.52 -3.12 12.21
C ALA A 120 -12.79 -2.42 12.72
N PHE A 121 -13.13 -2.60 14.00
CA PHE A 121 -14.35 -2.06 14.63
C PHE A 121 -14.12 -0.73 15.34
N GLY A 122 -12.87 -0.29 15.47
CA GLY A 122 -12.51 1.01 16.01
C GLY A 122 -12.45 2.12 14.96
N ALA A 123 -12.29 3.36 15.43
CA ALA A 123 -12.11 4.52 14.55
C ALA A 123 -10.85 4.36 13.70
N GLN A 124 -11.03 4.42 12.40
CA GLN A 124 -9.92 4.22 11.47
C GLN A 124 -9.02 5.46 11.40
N PRO A 125 -7.69 5.28 11.23
CA PRO A 125 -6.77 6.39 11.02
C PRO A 125 -7.22 7.25 9.84
N ASN A 126 -7.15 8.55 9.98
CA ASN A 126 -7.53 9.48 8.93
C ASN A 126 -6.32 10.09 8.22
N SER A 127 -6.57 10.70 7.07
CA SER A 127 -5.54 11.35 6.25
C SER A 127 -4.82 12.52 6.96
N ALA A 128 -5.42 13.09 8.01
CA ALA A 128 -4.78 14.14 8.81
C ALA A 128 -3.76 13.58 9.82
N GLY A 129 -3.70 12.24 9.97
CA GLY A 129 -2.72 11.56 10.81
C GLY A 129 -2.81 11.93 12.30
N LEU A 130 -3.96 12.40 12.78
CA LEU A 130 -4.16 12.60 14.21
C LEU A 130 -4.33 11.23 14.88
N PRO A 131 -3.68 11.00 16.04
CA PRO A 131 -3.78 9.75 16.77
C PRO A 131 -5.23 9.45 17.19
N SER A 132 -5.55 8.19 17.30
CA SER A 132 -6.78 7.70 17.91
C SER A 132 -6.44 6.50 18.80
N ALA A 133 -7.28 6.16 19.76
CA ALA A 133 -7.11 4.98 20.61
C ALA A 133 -7.03 3.66 19.80
N ASN A 134 -7.55 3.66 18.57
CA ASN A 134 -7.50 2.53 17.64
C ASN A 134 -6.35 2.62 16.64
N SER A 135 -5.38 3.50 16.81
CA SER A 135 -4.24 3.61 15.90
C SER A 135 -2.92 3.34 16.61
N THR A 136 -2.04 2.63 15.96
CA THR A 136 -0.67 2.40 16.42
C THR A 136 0.32 2.57 15.29
N GLU A 137 1.56 2.94 15.63
CA GLU A 137 2.64 2.99 14.67
C GLU A 137 3.07 1.56 14.30
N VAL A 138 3.13 1.28 13.02
CA VAL A 138 3.59 0.01 12.47
C VAL A 138 4.77 0.26 11.55
N ARG A 139 5.78 -0.58 11.70
CA ARG A 139 6.99 -0.61 10.90
C ARG A 139 7.00 -1.88 10.08
N THR A 140 7.11 -1.75 8.78
CA THR A 140 7.27 -2.89 7.89
C THR A 140 8.54 -2.76 7.08
N MET A 141 9.23 -3.88 6.87
CA MET A 141 10.41 -3.97 6.03
C MET A 141 10.32 -5.23 5.18
N SER A 142 10.71 -5.14 3.92
CA SER A 142 10.80 -6.29 3.03
C SER A 142 12.08 -6.25 2.22
N LEU A 143 12.75 -7.40 2.13
CA LEU A 143 13.92 -7.63 1.28
C LEU A 143 13.61 -8.79 0.35
N ALA A 144 13.78 -8.57 -0.95
CA ALA A 144 13.46 -9.54 -1.99
C ALA A 144 14.62 -9.67 -3.00
N PRO A 145 15.61 -10.53 -2.74
CA PRO A 145 16.63 -10.89 -3.71
C PRO A 145 16.05 -11.75 -4.83
N LEU A 146 16.51 -11.50 -6.04
CA LEU A 146 16.22 -12.27 -7.24
C LEU A 146 17.54 -12.53 -7.98
N TRP A 147 17.77 -13.78 -8.32
CA TRP A 147 18.87 -14.16 -9.21
C TRP A 147 18.34 -14.94 -10.40
N ARG A 148 18.89 -14.69 -11.59
CA ARG A 148 18.60 -15.38 -12.84
C ARG A 148 19.89 -15.81 -13.51
N GLY A 149 20.00 -17.09 -13.85
CA GLY A 149 21.17 -17.65 -14.52
C GLY A 149 20.79 -18.71 -15.53
N LEU A 150 21.71 -19.04 -16.41
CA LEU A 150 21.58 -20.18 -17.32
C LEU A 150 22.02 -21.45 -16.57
N LEU A 151 21.23 -22.54 -16.73
CA LEU A 151 21.60 -23.86 -16.21
C LEU A 151 22.42 -24.62 -17.24
N ILE A 152 21.76 -25.17 -18.26
CA ILE A 152 22.36 -25.96 -19.34
C ILE A 152 21.55 -25.67 -20.62
N GLY A 153 22.26 -25.40 -21.73
CA GLY A 153 21.63 -25.12 -23.01
C GLY A 153 20.71 -23.88 -22.93
N ASP A 154 19.42 -24.08 -23.30
CA ASP A 154 18.41 -22.99 -23.29
C ASP A 154 17.58 -22.94 -21.99
N LEU A 155 18.01 -23.62 -20.92
CA LEU A 155 17.30 -23.61 -19.64
C LEU A 155 17.79 -22.47 -18.73
N GLN A 156 16.84 -21.72 -18.21
CA GLN A 156 17.08 -20.65 -17.23
C GLN A 156 16.61 -21.09 -15.83
N LEU A 157 17.46 -20.85 -14.84
CA LEU A 157 17.10 -20.95 -13.43
C LEU A 157 16.86 -19.54 -12.88
N ALA A 158 15.73 -19.34 -12.24
CA ALA A 158 15.44 -18.17 -11.42
C ALA A 158 15.32 -18.59 -9.95
N ALA A 159 16.09 -17.95 -9.07
CA ALA A 159 15.98 -18.12 -7.64
C ALA A 159 15.53 -16.79 -7.02
N SER A 160 14.46 -16.80 -6.25
CA SER A 160 13.97 -15.61 -5.55
C SER A 160 13.74 -15.92 -4.08
N GLY A 161 14.08 -14.96 -3.23
CA GLY A 161 13.76 -14.97 -1.82
C GLY A 161 12.96 -13.73 -1.46
N GLN A 162 12.23 -13.79 -0.36
CA GLN A 162 11.64 -12.63 0.28
C GLN A 162 11.63 -12.83 1.78
N VAL A 163 12.05 -11.81 2.52
CA VAL A 163 11.88 -11.72 3.96
C VAL A 163 11.11 -10.45 4.26
N GLY A 164 9.99 -10.58 4.94
CA GLY A 164 9.16 -9.47 5.41
C GLY A 164 9.13 -9.45 6.93
N LEU A 165 9.24 -8.27 7.51
CA LEU A 165 9.13 -8.00 8.94
C LEU A 165 7.99 -7.01 9.15
N SER A 166 7.16 -7.23 10.15
CA SER A 166 6.17 -6.29 10.64
C SER A 166 6.29 -6.18 12.15
N ASP A 167 6.36 -4.96 12.67
CA ASP A 167 6.47 -4.64 14.09
C ASP A 167 5.47 -3.53 14.42
N ALA A 168 4.63 -3.74 15.42
CA ALA A 168 3.60 -2.80 15.87
C ALA A 168 3.92 -2.28 17.26
N GLN A 169 3.94 -0.97 17.44
CA GLN A 169 4.26 -0.34 18.70
C GLN A 169 3.18 -0.59 19.75
N GLY A 170 3.58 -0.99 20.96
CA GLY A 170 2.68 -1.10 22.13
C GLY A 170 1.94 -2.44 22.27
N GLY A 171 2.26 -3.46 21.49
CA GLY A 171 1.65 -4.78 21.60
C GLY A 171 2.40 -5.85 20.84
N THR A 172 1.88 -7.07 20.85
CA THR A 172 2.37 -8.19 20.03
C THR A 172 1.48 -8.47 18.81
N GLN A 173 0.34 -7.80 18.75
CA GLN A 173 -0.59 -7.85 17.63
C GLN A 173 0.00 -7.10 16.45
N GLY A 174 0.07 -7.73 15.28
CA GLY A 174 0.70 -7.16 14.10
C GLY A 174 2.18 -7.54 13.93
N ASP A 175 2.84 -8.07 14.96
CA ASP A 175 4.23 -8.52 14.87
C ASP A 175 4.30 -9.84 14.11
N SER A 176 5.05 -9.84 13.01
CA SER A 176 5.22 -11.04 12.19
C SER A 176 6.50 -11.03 11.40
N THR A 177 7.00 -12.21 11.11
CA THR A 177 8.09 -12.45 10.15
C THR A 177 7.60 -13.38 9.07
N THR A 178 7.69 -12.96 7.82
CA THR A 178 7.37 -13.79 6.66
C THR A 178 8.65 -14.14 5.90
N ARG A 179 8.76 -15.37 5.43
CA ARG A 179 9.87 -15.82 4.59
C ARG A 179 9.32 -16.60 3.40
N GLN A 180 9.80 -16.28 2.23
CA GLN A 180 9.48 -17.01 1.02
C GLN A 180 10.76 -17.30 0.24
N LEU A 181 10.88 -18.52 -0.25
CA LEU A 181 11.91 -18.95 -1.18
C LEU A 181 11.24 -19.59 -2.38
N SER A 182 11.70 -19.28 -3.58
CA SER A 182 11.19 -19.85 -4.82
C SER A 182 12.33 -20.14 -5.79
N LEU A 183 12.30 -21.33 -6.39
CA LEU A 183 13.19 -21.76 -7.44
C LEU A 183 12.36 -22.13 -8.66
N GLN A 184 12.68 -21.59 -9.83
CA GLN A 184 11.96 -21.83 -11.06
C GLN A 184 12.94 -22.21 -12.18
N VAL A 185 12.62 -23.28 -12.88
CA VAL A 185 13.29 -23.67 -14.13
C VAL A 185 12.32 -23.51 -15.29
N SER A 186 12.76 -22.84 -16.35
CA SER A 186 11.97 -22.62 -17.56
C SER A 186 12.89 -22.50 -18.78
N PRO A 187 12.41 -22.72 -20.02
CA PRO A 187 13.18 -22.39 -21.20
C PRO A 187 13.39 -20.87 -21.30
N ARG A 188 14.53 -20.45 -21.84
CA ARG A 188 14.85 -19.06 -22.10
C ARG A 188 14.06 -18.49 -23.28
N SER A 189 13.93 -19.31 -24.34
CA SER A 189 13.13 -18.94 -25.51
C SER A 189 11.65 -19.17 -25.22
N THR A 190 10.85 -18.13 -25.36
CA THR A 190 9.39 -18.22 -25.25
C THR A 190 8.78 -18.46 -26.62
N GLY A 191 8.63 -19.75 -26.99
CA GLY A 191 7.81 -20.14 -28.14
C GLY A 191 6.30 -20.03 -27.83
N PRO A 192 5.46 -20.42 -28.81
CA PRO A 192 4.00 -20.44 -28.58
C PRO A 192 3.60 -21.40 -27.45
N LEU A 193 4.42 -22.40 -27.16
CA LEU A 193 4.27 -23.35 -26.06
C LEU A 193 5.40 -23.10 -25.05
N GLY A 194 5.05 -22.73 -23.83
CA GLY A 194 5.98 -22.55 -22.72
C GLY A 194 5.71 -23.54 -21.61
N TRP A 195 6.74 -23.88 -20.84
CA TRP A 195 6.61 -24.68 -19.64
C TRP A 195 7.50 -24.14 -18.51
N SER A 196 7.17 -24.44 -17.27
CA SER A 196 8.05 -24.19 -16.13
C SER A 196 7.82 -25.21 -15.02
N VAL A 197 8.86 -25.44 -14.23
CA VAL A 197 8.78 -26.20 -12.97
C VAL A 197 9.21 -25.26 -11.85
N GLN A 198 8.41 -25.17 -10.79
CA GLN A 198 8.67 -24.30 -9.67
C GLN A 198 8.55 -25.06 -8.35
N ALA A 199 9.57 -24.87 -7.50
CA ALA A 199 9.54 -25.25 -6.09
C ALA A 199 9.49 -23.97 -5.24
N SER A 200 8.63 -23.94 -4.24
CA SER A 200 8.52 -22.80 -3.33
C SER A 200 8.32 -23.25 -1.89
N ARG A 201 8.85 -22.47 -0.96
CA ARG A 201 8.61 -22.60 0.48
C ARG A 201 8.23 -21.25 1.04
N GLN A 202 7.18 -21.22 1.84
CA GLN A 202 6.68 -20.03 2.51
C GLN A 202 6.49 -20.33 3.98
N SER A 203 6.81 -19.38 4.86
CA SER A 203 6.52 -19.45 6.29
C SER A 203 6.16 -18.09 6.83
N GLY A 204 5.25 -18.07 7.81
CA GLY A 204 4.84 -16.91 8.57
C GLY A 204 4.93 -17.22 10.06
N ASP A 205 5.67 -16.40 10.79
CA ASP A 205 5.84 -16.50 12.24
C ASP A 205 5.16 -15.27 12.87
N PHE A 206 4.15 -15.49 13.71
CA PHE A 206 3.48 -14.44 14.46
C PHE A 206 3.92 -14.50 15.92
N ARG A 207 4.27 -13.36 16.49
CA ARG A 207 4.71 -13.29 17.89
C ARG A 207 3.62 -13.69 18.88
N ALA A 208 2.37 -13.34 18.57
CA ALA A 208 1.19 -13.66 19.37
C ALA A 208 0.41 -14.89 18.88
N GLY A 209 0.92 -15.62 17.88
CA GLY A 209 0.22 -16.71 17.22
C GLY A 209 1.13 -17.88 16.86
N ALA A 210 0.56 -18.86 16.16
CA ALA A 210 1.32 -20.03 15.73
C ALA A 210 2.01 -19.77 14.38
N ALA A 211 3.20 -20.36 14.22
CA ALA A 211 3.92 -20.35 12.96
C ALA A 211 3.22 -21.22 11.91
N THR A 212 3.19 -20.70 10.69
CA THR A 212 2.73 -21.44 9.51
C THR A 212 3.88 -21.71 8.56
N ALA A 213 3.84 -22.83 7.87
CA ALA A 213 4.80 -23.16 6.83
C ALA A 213 4.14 -24.00 5.74
N SER A 214 4.52 -23.74 4.48
CA SER A 214 4.17 -24.59 3.36
C SER A 214 5.32 -24.76 2.40
N SER A 215 5.31 -25.89 1.70
CA SER A 215 6.20 -26.18 0.60
C SER A 215 5.37 -26.68 -0.57
N ARG A 216 5.62 -26.17 -1.77
CA ARG A 216 4.88 -26.50 -2.98
C ARG A 216 5.85 -26.78 -4.12
N LEU A 217 5.59 -27.86 -4.85
CA LEU A 217 6.23 -28.18 -6.13
C LEU A 217 5.16 -28.28 -7.19
N TYR A 218 5.31 -27.56 -8.29
CA TYR A 218 4.35 -27.64 -9.38
C TYR A 218 5.00 -27.41 -10.75
N GLY A 219 4.42 -28.03 -11.77
CA GLY A 219 4.71 -27.79 -13.16
C GLY A 219 3.59 -26.97 -13.80
N SER A 220 3.94 -26.10 -14.72
CA SER A 220 2.99 -25.33 -15.52
C SER A 220 3.29 -25.48 -17.02
N LEU A 221 2.23 -25.48 -17.81
CA LEU A 221 2.24 -25.43 -19.26
C LEU A 221 1.46 -24.20 -19.71
N SER A 222 1.98 -23.47 -20.68
CA SER A 222 1.31 -22.28 -21.23
C SER A 222 1.34 -22.28 -22.74
N ARG A 223 0.27 -21.75 -23.36
CA ARG A 223 0.15 -21.55 -24.80
C ARG A 223 -0.20 -20.10 -25.11
N ALA A 224 0.60 -19.50 -25.96
CA ALA A 224 0.28 -18.20 -26.57
C ALA A 224 -0.62 -18.41 -27.79
N ILE A 225 -1.59 -17.54 -27.96
CA ILE A 225 -2.49 -17.43 -29.12
C ILE A 225 -2.31 -16.01 -29.62
N ASP A 226 -1.35 -15.82 -30.52
CA ASP A 226 -0.83 -14.52 -30.93
C ASP A 226 -1.91 -13.65 -31.61
N ASP A 227 -2.80 -14.27 -32.40
CA ASP A 227 -3.91 -13.57 -33.07
C ASP A 227 -4.90 -12.91 -32.10
N LEU A 228 -4.93 -13.34 -30.84
CA LEU A 228 -5.82 -12.82 -29.82
C LEU A 228 -5.08 -12.08 -28.70
N ASP A 229 -3.75 -11.97 -28.77
CA ASP A 229 -2.89 -11.49 -27.68
C ASP A 229 -3.23 -12.16 -26.34
N LEU A 230 -3.47 -13.46 -26.40
CA LEU A 230 -3.97 -14.31 -25.30
C LEU A 230 -2.94 -15.38 -24.94
N ARG A 231 -2.66 -15.52 -23.66
CA ARG A 231 -1.89 -16.64 -23.11
C ARG A 231 -2.72 -17.42 -22.11
N LEU A 232 -2.89 -18.70 -22.36
CA LEU A 232 -3.53 -19.65 -21.45
C LEU A 232 -2.45 -20.44 -20.72
N SER A 233 -2.68 -20.77 -19.45
CA SER A 233 -1.80 -21.62 -18.67
C SER A 233 -2.57 -22.60 -17.82
N ALA A 234 -1.99 -23.78 -17.60
CA ALA A 234 -2.47 -24.77 -16.66
C ALA A 234 -1.30 -25.23 -15.80
N ASN A 235 -1.54 -25.47 -14.52
CA ASN A 235 -0.53 -25.98 -13.61
C ASN A 235 -1.08 -27.14 -12.79
N THR A 236 -0.18 -28.04 -12.38
CA THR A 236 -0.48 -29.13 -11.45
C THR A 236 0.73 -29.39 -10.56
N GLY A 237 0.48 -29.86 -9.34
CA GLY A 237 1.56 -30.06 -8.40
C GLY A 237 1.10 -30.65 -7.07
N TYR A 238 1.95 -30.51 -6.08
CA TYR A 238 1.75 -31.02 -4.74
C TYR A 238 2.15 -29.97 -3.70
N GLU A 239 1.32 -29.81 -2.67
CA GLU A 239 1.55 -28.88 -1.58
C GLU A 239 1.49 -29.61 -0.24
N ARG A 240 2.41 -29.28 0.66
CA ARG A 240 2.46 -29.77 2.04
C ARG A 240 2.64 -28.60 3.00
N GLY A 241 1.87 -28.56 4.10
CA GLY A 241 1.99 -27.48 5.10
C GLY A 241 1.02 -27.64 6.25
N ASN A 242 1.11 -26.71 7.22
CA ASN A 242 0.21 -26.63 8.38
C ASN A 242 -0.75 -25.42 8.33
N GLN A 243 -0.95 -24.84 7.14
CA GLN A 243 -1.73 -23.61 6.97
C GLN A 243 -3.23 -23.78 7.27
N ALA A 244 -3.76 -24.97 6.99
CA ALA A 244 -5.19 -25.27 7.15
C ALA A 244 -5.51 -26.06 8.42
N SER A 245 -4.49 -26.53 9.14
CA SER A 245 -4.63 -27.38 10.35
C SER A 245 -3.40 -27.24 11.22
N THR A 246 -3.53 -27.52 12.52
CA THR A 246 -2.38 -27.60 13.46
C THR A 246 -1.44 -28.77 13.13
N GLN A 247 -1.92 -29.77 12.43
CA GLN A 247 -1.12 -30.88 11.89
C GLN A 247 -0.70 -30.59 10.46
N GLN A 248 0.43 -31.15 10.04
CA GLN A 248 0.87 -31.07 8.64
C GLN A 248 -0.10 -31.86 7.75
N GLY A 249 -0.71 -31.13 6.82
CA GLY A 249 -1.51 -31.69 5.74
C GLY A 249 -0.78 -31.69 4.40
N SER A 250 -1.29 -32.44 3.45
CA SER A 250 -0.79 -32.43 2.08
C SER A 250 -1.92 -32.64 1.09
N ALA A 251 -1.81 -32.01 -0.10
CA ALA A 251 -2.81 -32.13 -1.16
C ALA A 251 -2.18 -31.97 -2.53
N GLY A 252 -2.78 -32.64 -3.52
CA GLY A 252 -2.57 -32.31 -4.92
C GLY A 252 -3.14 -30.92 -5.22
N THR A 253 -2.43 -30.15 -6.02
CA THR A 253 -2.84 -28.81 -6.44
C THR A 253 -2.98 -28.74 -7.94
N TRP A 254 -3.92 -27.96 -8.43
CA TRP A 254 -4.08 -27.65 -9.84
C TRP A 254 -4.55 -26.22 -10.01
N GLY A 255 -4.33 -25.66 -11.19
CA GLY A 255 -4.78 -24.32 -11.47
C GLY A 255 -4.79 -23.99 -12.95
N LEU A 256 -5.50 -22.93 -13.28
CA LEU A 256 -5.64 -22.36 -14.61
C LEU A 256 -5.30 -20.88 -14.57
N GLY A 257 -4.70 -20.39 -15.63
CA GLY A 257 -4.38 -18.98 -15.78
C GLY A 257 -4.69 -18.46 -17.18
N LEU A 258 -4.99 -17.19 -17.27
CA LEU A 258 -5.25 -16.46 -18.50
C LEU A 258 -4.62 -15.08 -18.38
N THR A 259 -3.81 -14.70 -19.37
CA THR A 259 -3.33 -13.33 -19.57
C THR A 259 -3.81 -12.86 -20.94
N TRP A 260 -4.49 -11.74 -20.99
CA TRP A 260 -5.08 -11.19 -22.20
C TRP A 260 -4.77 -9.70 -22.33
N THR A 261 -4.13 -9.33 -23.43
CA THR A 261 -3.69 -7.94 -23.70
C THR A 261 -4.14 -7.46 -25.08
N PRO A 262 -5.47 -7.42 -25.35
CA PRO A 262 -6.02 -7.15 -26.69
C PRO A 262 -5.59 -5.81 -27.27
N THR A 263 -5.14 -4.90 -26.45
CA THR A 263 -4.59 -3.59 -26.85
C THR A 263 -3.54 -3.14 -25.83
N PRO A 264 -2.62 -2.24 -26.20
CA PRO A 264 -1.68 -1.64 -25.23
C PRO A 264 -2.35 -0.85 -24.09
N ARG A 265 -3.67 -0.67 -24.17
CA ARG A 265 -4.49 0.06 -23.16
C ARG A 265 -5.32 -0.85 -22.27
N THR A 266 -5.42 -2.12 -22.61
CA THR A 266 -6.27 -3.09 -21.88
C THR A 266 -5.42 -4.30 -21.52
N SER A 267 -5.40 -4.68 -20.26
CA SER A 267 -4.80 -5.92 -19.78
C SER A 267 -5.73 -6.62 -18.79
N ALA A 268 -5.83 -7.91 -18.90
CA ALA A 268 -6.57 -8.78 -17.99
C ALA A 268 -5.71 -9.98 -17.63
N ASP A 269 -5.51 -10.20 -16.34
CA ASP A 269 -4.82 -11.36 -15.79
C ASP A 269 -5.78 -12.08 -14.86
N MET A 270 -5.94 -13.39 -15.06
CA MET A 270 -6.79 -14.25 -14.23
C MET A 270 -6.02 -15.50 -13.86
N LYS A 271 -6.05 -15.86 -12.61
CA LYS A 271 -5.46 -17.09 -12.09
C LYS A 271 -6.40 -17.72 -11.08
N TYR A 272 -6.58 -19.03 -11.21
CA TYR A 272 -7.31 -19.86 -10.27
C TYR A 272 -6.43 -21.04 -9.89
N ASP A 273 -6.27 -21.29 -8.60
CA ASP A 273 -5.52 -22.43 -8.07
C ASP A 273 -6.35 -23.11 -6.98
N GLN A 274 -6.47 -24.43 -7.04
CA GLN A 274 -6.92 -25.26 -5.93
C GLN A 274 -5.69 -25.62 -5.09
N ARG A 275 -5.67 -25.15 -3.85
CA ARG A 275 -4.55 -25.24 -2.91
C ARG A 275 -4.93 -26.05 -1.66
N LEU A 276 -3.95 -26.30 -0.79
CA LEU A 276 -4.17 -27.00 0.48
C LEU A 276 -5.22 -26.31 1.37
N PHE A 277 -5.25 -24.98 1.38
CA PHE A 277 -6.25 -24.18 2.13
C PHE A 277 -7.55 -23.95 1.34
N GLY A 278 -7.76 -24.61 0.24
CA GLY A 278 -8.92 -24.49 -0.65
C GLY A 278 -8.67 -23.64 -1.89
N ALA A 279 -9.75 -23.14 -2.49
CA ALA A 279 -9.68 -22.33 -3.70
C ALA A 279 -8.95 -21.00 -3.44
N SER A 280 -8.06 -20.64 -4.37
CA SER A 280 -7.35 -19.36 -4.44
C SER A 280 -7.58 -18.76 -5.80
N HIS A 281 -7.77 -17.45 -5.89
CA HIS A 281 -7.85 -16.78 -7.19
C HIS A 281 -7.17 -15.40 -7.13
N ALA A 282 -6.73 -14.96 -8.28
CA ALA A 282 -6.28 -13.60 -8.52
C ALA A 282 -6.79 -13.16 -9.89
N VAL A 283 -7.52 -12.05 -9.91
CA VAL A 283 -8.05 -11.44 -11.12
C VAL A 283 -7.63 -9.98 -11.11
N SER A 284 -7.07 -9.50 -12.18
CA SER A 284 -6.83 -8.07 -12.38
C SER A 284 -7.23 -7.65 -13.79
N LEU A 285 -7.94 -6.54 -13.89
CA LEU A 285 -8.33 -5.92 -15.15
C LEU A 285 -7.94 -4.45 -15.09
N GLN A 286 -7.22 -3.99 -16.10
CA GLN A 286 -6.90 -2.58 -16.28
C GLN A 286 -7.30 -2.14 -17.68
N HIS A 287 -7.99 -1.00 -17.76
CA HIS A 287 -8.33 -0.35 -19.03
C HIS A 287 -8.01 1.13 -18.95
N ARG A 288 -7.35 1.67 -19.98
CA ARG A 288 -6.98 3.09 -20.08
C ARG A 288 -7.59 3.72 -21.30
N THR A 289 -8.19 4.87 -21.11
CA THR A 289 -8.53 5.81 -22.19
C THR A 289 -7.65 7.05 -22.09
N PRO A 290 -7.71 8.00 -23.03
CA PRO A 290 -6.97 9.27 -22.91
C PRO A 290 -7.31 10.06 -21.64
N LEU A 291 -8.53 9.94 -21.13
CA LEU A 291 -9.02 10.70 -19.98
C LEU A 291 -9.32 9.85 -18.73
N THR A 292 -9.45 8.53 -18.86
CA THR A 292 -9.81 7.67 -17.74
C THR A 292 -8.89 6.48 -17.59
N ILE A 293 -8.75 6.01 -16.37
CA ILE A 293 -8.18 4.69 -16.06
C ILE A 293 -9.14 3.93 -15.16
N TRP A 294 -9.34 2.67 -15.48
CA TRP A 294 -10.19 1.72 -14.77
C TRP A 294 -9.33 0.58 -14.27
N ARG A 295 -9.47 0.22 -13.02
CA ARG A 295 -8.81 -0.94 -12.43
C ARG A 295 -9.81 -1.72 -11.61
N LEU A 296 -9.85 -3.02 -11.84
CA LEU A 296 -10.59 -4.00 -11.06
C LEU A 296 -9.61 -5.06 -10.60
N SER A 297 -9.65 -5.43 -9.33
CA SER A 297 -8.92 -6.59 -8.83
C SER A 297 -9.79 -7.41 -7.88
N SER A 298 -9.61 -8.72 -7.91
CA SER A 298 -10.22 -9.66 -6.97
C SER A 298 -9.22 -10.73 -6.64
N SER A 299 -9.02 -11.01 -5.36
CA SER A 299 -8.11 -12.06 -4.93
C SER A 299 -8.63 -12.80 -3.72
N ARG A 300 -8.35 -14.08 -3.65
CA ARG A 300 -8.49 -14.90 -2.45
C ARG A 300 -7.19 -15.65 -2.21
N ALA A 301 -6.52 -15.30 -1.14
CA ALA A 301 -5.18 -15.81 -0.83
C ALA A 301 -4.97 -15.98 0.68
N LEU A 302 -3.99 -16.79 1.03
CA LEU A 302 -3.46 -16.86 2.39
C LEU A 302 -2.59 -15.63 2.64
N ASN A 303 -2.84 -14.95 3.75
CA ASN A 303 -2.06 -13.82 4.23
C ASN A 303 -1.36 -14.19 5.54
N GLU A 304 -0.04 -14.14 5.53
CA GLU A 304 0.83 -14.46 6.68
C GLU A 304 1.49 -13.21 7.27
N SER A 305 1.05 -12.01 6.88
CA SER A 305 1.54 -10.75 7.46
C SER A 305 0.62 -10.25 8.57
N GLY A 306 1.20 -9.80 9.67
CA GLY A 306 0.49 -9.21 10.81
C GLY A 306 -0.08 -7.83 10.53
N SER A 307 0.38 -7.14 9.49
CA SER A 307 -0.10 -5.82 9.08
C SER A 307 -0.48 -5.80 7.61
N SER A 308 -1.45 -4.96 7.26
CA SER A 308 -1.79 -4.61 5.88
C SER A 308 -1.05 -3.36 5.37
N LEU A 309 -0.20 -2.75 6.20
CA LEU A 309 0.60 -1.60 5.77
C LEU A 309 1.52 -2.03 4.62
N GLY A 310 1.47 -1.31 3.50
CA GLY A 310 2.21 -1.66 2.30
C GLY A 310 1.64 -2.82 1.47
N ALA A 311 0.53 -3.43 1.89
CA ALA A 311 -0.15 -4.43 1.07
C ALA A 311 -0.72 -3.78 -0.21
N ALA A 312 -0.49 -4.40 -1.35
CA ALA A 312 -1.08 -3.96 -2.61
C ALA A 312 -2.61 -4.09 -2.55
N GLY A 313 -3.29 -2.97 -2.55
CA GLY A 313 -4.76 -2.88 -2.66
C GLY A 313 -5.19 -2.35 -4.02
N ALA A 314 -6.32 -1.64 -4.06
CA ALA A 314 -6.77 -0.89 -5.26
C ALA A 314 -5.71 0.08 -5.80
N GLY A 315 -4.60 0.17 -5.11
CA GLY A 315 -3.55 1.13 -5.30
C GLY A 315 -3.88 2.46 -4.60
N SER A 316 -2.86 3.20 -4.30
CA SER A 316 -3.01 4.59 -3.90
C SER A 316 -3.48 5.43 -5.10
N LEU A 317 -3.98 6.63 -4.84
CA LEU A 317 -4.28 7.58 -5.90
C LEU A 317 -3.04 7.86 -6.78
N TYR A 318 -1.86 7.82 -6.16
CA TYR A 318 -0.59 7.88 -6.87
C TYR A 318 -0.44 6.73 -7.89
N ASP A 319 -0.66 5.48 -7.49
CA ASP A 319 -0.51 4.31 -8.38
C ASP A 319 -1.49 4.34 -9.55
N LEU A 320 -2.70 4.85 -9.29
CA LEU A 320 -3.73 5.00 -10.30
C LEU A 320 -3.30 6.01 -11.38
N TYR A 321 -2.84 7.20 -10.97
CA TYR A 321 -2.32 8.20 -11.90
C TYR A 321 -0.98 7.80 -12.51
N PHE A 322 -0.11 7.12 -11.78
CA PHE A 322 1.13 6.59 -12.34
C PHE A 322 0.87 5.64 -13.51
N SER A 323 -0.14 4.80 -13.41
CA SER A 323 -0.57 3.93 -14.51
C SER A 323 -1.20 4.72 -15.66
N GLN A 324 -1.98 5.76 -15.36
CA GLN A 324 -2.61 6.61 -16.38
C GLN A 324 -1.59 7.39 -17.20
N PHE A 325 -0.55 7.92 -16.55
CA PHE A 325 0.50 8.69 -17.22
C PHE A 325 1.50 7.82 -17.99
N ALA A 326 1.41 6.48 -17.95
CA ALA A 326 2.30 5.60 -18.67
C ALA A 326 2.30 5.78 -20.20
N SER A 327 1.23 6.34 -20.77
CA SER A 327 1.14 6.69 -22.18
C SER A 327 1.73 8.07 -22.52
N VAL A 328 1.92 8.92 -21.51
CA VAL A 328 2.46 10.30 -21.67
C VAL A 328 3.96 10.28 -21.43
N GLU A 329 4.41 9.55 -20.42
CA GLU A 329 5.82 9.40 -20.05
C GLU A 329 6.14 7.91 -19.82
N PRO A 330 6.80 7.27 -20.80
CA PRO A 330 7.18 5.85 -20.69
C PRO A 330 8.22 5.59 -19.60
N ASP A 331 9.14 6.54 -19.34
CA ASP A 331 10.16 6.39 -18.29
C ASP A 331 9.53 6.43 -16.90
N PRO A 332 9.68 5.36 -16.09
CA PRO A 332 9.03 5.28 -14.78
C PRO A 332 9.45 6.38 -13.81
N SER A 333 10.71 6.84 -13.89
CA SER A 333 11.24 7.86 -12.98
C SER A 333 10.68 9.24 -13.31
N ARG A 334 10.65 9.61 -14.59
CA ARG A 334 10.05 10.88 -15.05
C ARG A 334 8.54 10.87 -14.84
N ARG A 335 7.92 9.72 -15.02
CA ARG A 335 6.49 9.51 -14.72
C ARG A 335 6.19 9.76 -13.25
N ALA A 336 7.04 9.29 -12.34
CA ALA A 336 6.88 9.54 -10.91
C ALA A 336 6.87 11.04 -10.59
N ASP A 337 7.80 11.80 -11.17
CA ASP A 337 7.85 13.26 -11.00
C ASP A 337 6.59 13.93 -11.56
N LEU A 338 6.16 13.50 -12.76
CA LEU A 338 4.95 14.01 -13.39
C LEU A 338 3.70 13.76 -12.53
N VAL A 339 3.57 12.56 -11.96
CA VAL A 339 2.45 12.21 -11.08
C VAL A 339 2.50 13.02 -9.79
N ASN A 340 3.65 13.13 -9.15
CA ASN A 340 3.81 13.91 -7.92
C ASN A 340 3.49 15.40 -8.16
N ALA A 341 3.97 15.97 -9.26
CA ALA A 341 3.65 17.34 -9.65
C ALA A 341 2.14 17.50 -9.91
N PHE A 342 1.52 16.55 -10.60
CA PHE A 342 0.09 16.55 -10.87
C PHE A 342 -0.75 16.47 -9.59
N LEU A 343 -0.42 15.55 -8.67
CA LEU A 343 -1.12 15.41 -7.40
C LEU A 343 -0.99 16.69 -6.55
N ALA A 344 0.22 17.23 -6.45
CA ALA A 344 0.46 18.47 -5.73
C ALA A 344 -0.31 19.66 -6.32
N GLN A 345 -0.31 19.80 -7.67
CA GLN A 345 -1.00 20.87 -8.37
C GLN A 345 -2.53 20.80 -8.20
N ASN A 346 -3.07 19.59 -8.02
CA ASN A 346 -4.50 19.39 -7.82
C ASN A 346 -4.90 19.27 -6.34
N GLY A 347 -3.96 19.45 -5.39
CA GLY A 347 -4.23 19.34 -3.97
C GLY A 347 -4.67 17.93 -3.55
N LEU A 348 -4.14 16.90 -4.21
CA LEU A 348 -4.50 15.51 -3.99
C LEU A 348 -3.42 14.80 -3.16
N ALA A 349 -3.80 14.09 -2.11
CA ALA A 349 -2.89 13.26 -1.36
C ALA A 349 -2.61 11.96 -2.12
N GLY A 350 -1.33 11.68 -2.43
CA GLY A 350 -0.96 10.51 -3.22
C GLY A 350 -1.32 9.17 -2.54
N ASN A 351 -1.33 9.13 -1.22
CA ASN A 351 -1.72 7.98 -0.40
C ASN A 351 -3.23 7.89 -0.13
N ALA A 352 -4.04 8.80 -0.65
CA ALA A 352 -5.49 8.69 -0.56
C ALA A 352 -5.93 7.36 -1.17
N ASN A 353 -6.95 6.74 -0.59
CA ASN A 353 -7.50 5.44 -0.97
C ASN A 353 -6.62 4.21 -0.65
N ALA A 354 -5.53 4.35 0.09
CA ALA A 354 -4.87 3.18 0.67
C ALA A 354 -5.89 2.40 1.52
N GLY A 355 -6.10 1.13 1.16
CA GLY A 355 -7.11 0.30 1.80
C GLY A 355 -6.89 0.19 3.31
N THR A 356 -7.97 0.25 4.06
CA THR A 356 -7.95 0.05 5.50
C THR A 356 -7.88 -1.44 5.81
N GLY A 357 -6.89 -1.82 6.61
CA GLY A 357 -6.78 -3.13 7.23
C GLY A 357 -6.66 -2.96 8.74
N PHE A 358 -6.69 -4.05 9.47
CA PHE A 358 -6.45 -4.09 10.91
C PHE A 358 -5.26 -5.02 11.22
N LEU A 359 -4.71 -4.92 12.42
CA LEU A 359 -3.60 -5.76 12.85
C LEU A 359 -4.08 -7.18 13.12
N ARG A 360 -3.27 -8.15 12.68
CA ARG A 360 -3.55 -9.59 12.78
C ARG A 360 -2.50 -10.26 13.64
N SER A 361 -2.93 -11.27 14.39
CA SER A 361 -2.07 -12.09 15.24
C SER A 361 -1.89 -13.52 14.73
N ALA A 362 -2.53 -13.87 13.60
CA ALA A 362 -2.46 -15.19 13.00
C ALA A 362 -2.64 -15.13 11.49
N ALA A 363 -2.24 -16.18 10.77
CA ALA A 363 -2.46 -16.32 9.34
C ALA A 363 -3.95 -16.33 9.00
N THR A 364 -4.33 -15.59 7.94
CA THR A 364 -5.71 -15.42 7.51
C THR A 364 -5.88 -15.78 6.03
N ILE A 365 -7.05 -16.30 5.71
CA ILE A 365 -7.53 -16.34 4.32
C ILE A 365 -8.25 -15.03 4.07
N GLU A 366 -7.72 -14.22 3.16
CA GLU A 366 -8.29 -12.92 2.79
C GLU A 366 -8.92 -13.01 1.41
N ASN A 367 -10.20 -12.65 1.32
CA ASN A 367 -10.92 -12.44 0.07
C ASN A 367 -11.08 -10.94 -0.12
N ARG A 368 -10.41 -10.39 -1.12
CA ARG A 368 -10.33 -8.95 -1.38
C ARG A 368 -10.86 -8.62 -2.76
N GLN A 369 -11.60 -7.54 -2.85
CA GLN A 369 -12.14 -6.99 -4.08
C GLN A 369 -11.90 -5.48 -4.08
N ASP A 370 -11.27 -4.99 -5.13
CA ASP A 370 -10.99 -3.57 -5.27
C ASP A 370 -11.43 -3.10 -6.67
N PHE A 371 -12.05 -1.95 -6.70
CA PHE A 371 -12.39 -1.24 -7.93
C PHE A 371 -11.95 0.21 -7.81
N SER A 372 -11.35 0.73 -8.86
CA SER A 372 -11.02 2.15 -8.91
C SER A 372 -11.13 2.71 -10.32
N VAL A 373 -11.57 3.94 -10.40
CA VAL A 373 -11.61 4.73 -11.63
C VAL A 373 -11.09 6.13 -11.32
N ALA A 374 -10.24 6.65 -12.20
CA ALA A 374 -9.87 8.06 -12.19
C ALA A 374 -10.17 8.68 -13.55
N TRP A 375 -10.68 9.88 -13.51
CA TRP A 375 -10.93 10.74 -14.66
C TRP A 375 -10.08 12.01 -14.55
N ARG A 376 -9.49 12.41 -15.65
CA ARG A 376 -8.64 13.60 -15.78
C ARG A 376 -9.15 14.50 -16.90
N GLY A 377 -9.72 15.63 -16.57
CA GLY A 377 -10.02 16.72 -17.49
C GLY A 377 -8.92 17.78 -17.50
N ILE A 378 -9.18 18.90 -18.17
CA ILE A 378 -8.22 20.01 -18.29
C ILE A 378 -8.02 20.72 -16.94
N ARG A 379 -9.10 20.99 -16.21
CA ARG A 379 -9.10 21.67 -14.90
C ARG A 379 -9.69 20.83 -13.79
N ASN A 380 -10.38 19.74 -14.12
CA ASN A 380 -11.08 18.89 -13.16
C ASN A 380 -10.46 17.51 -13.14
N THR A 381 -10.39 16.92 -11.98
CA THR A 381 -10.06 15.50 -11.81
C THR A 381 -11.08 14.88 -10.87
N ALA A 382 -11.42 13.64 -11.10
CA ALA A 382 -12.27 12.89 -10.19
C ALA A 382 -11.74 11.46 -10.07
N SER A 383 -11.83 10.89 -8.89
CA SER A 383 -11.52 9.48 -8.65
C SER A 383 -12.57 8.86 -7.73
N LEU A 384 -12.93 7.64 -8.02
CA LEU A 384 -13.79 6.80 -7.20
C LEU A 384 -13.06 5.50 -6.93
N SER A 385 -13.02 5.07 -5.69
CA SER A 385 -12.50 3.75 -5.30
C SER A 385 -13.49 3.04 -4.38
N TYR A 386 -13.53 1.73 -4.53
CA TYR A 386 -14.23 0.79 -3.69
C TYR A 386 -13.28 -0.32 -3.32
N GLY A 387 -13.24 -0.69 -2.06
CA GLY A 387 -12.49 -1.83 -1.56
C GLY A 387 -13.35 -2.63 -0.57
N ARG A 388 -13.33 -3.94 -0.72
CA ARG A 388 -13.93 -4.88 0.24
C ARG A 388 -12.92 -5.95 0.56
N SER A 389 -12.76 -6.23 1.85
CA SER A 389 -11.94 -7.32 2.34
C SER A 389 -12.72 -8.15 3.34
N GLN A 390 -12.69 -9.47 3.18
CA GLN A 390 -13.19 -10.44 4.12
C GLN A 390 -12.01 -11.26 4.63
N SER A 391 -11.73 -11.17 5.91
CA SER A 391 -10.64 -11.90 6.59
C SER A 391 -11.23 -12.99 7.46
N GLN A 392 -10.69 -14.21 7.34
CA GLN A 392 -11.02 -15.37 8.17
C GLN A 392 -9.72 -16.01 8.65
N ARG A 393 -9.69 -16.59 9.86
CA ARG A 393 -8.52 -17.36 10.26
C ARG A 393 -8.28 -18.53 9.30
N ALA A 394 -7.04 -18.72 8.89
CA ALA A 394 -6.66 -19.85 8.04
C ALA A 394 -6.82 -21.18 8.80
N ASN A 395 -6.58 -21.16 10.10
CA ASN A 395 -6.78 -22.29 11.00
C ASN A 395 -7.61 -21.85 12.22
N PRO A 396 -8.86 -22.29 12.36
CA PRO A 396 -9.74 -21.92 13.48
C PRO A 396 -9.23 -22.39 14.86
N SER A 397 -8.37 -23.40 14.92
CA SER A 397 -7.83 -23.93 16.19
C SER A 397 -6.67 -23.10 16.76
N LEU A 398 -6.16 -22.10 16.01
CA LEU A 398 -5.10 -21.22 16.49
C LEU A 398 -5.68 -20.17 17.44
N VAL A 399 -5.01 -19.98 18.56
CA VAL A 399 -5.29 -18.86 19.47
C VAL A 399 -4.88 -17.57 18.75
N ALA A 400 -5.79 -16.61 18.67
CA ALA A 400 -5.55 -15.28 18.18
C ALA A 400 -5.87 -14.26 19.27
N THR A 401 -5.30 -13.09 19.20
CA THR A 401 -5.52 -11.97 20.14
C THR A 401 -6.08 -10.74 19.45
N ASP A 402 -6.57 -10.90 18.21
CA ASP A 402 -7.13 -9.86 17.35
C ASP A 402 -8.66 -9.98 17.20
N ASP A 403 -9.26 -9.17 16.34
CA ASP A 403 -10.70 -9.16 16.07
C ASP A 403 -11.27 -10.52 15.66
N LEU A 404 -10.43 -11.37 15.06
CA LEU A 404 -10.82 -12.72 14.65
C LEU A 404 -10.94 -13.70 15.83
N THR A 405 -10.61 -13.29 17.05
CA THR A 405 -10.87 -14.06 18.28
C THR A 405 -12.36 -14.04 18.61
N ALA A 406 -12.97 -12.87 18.53
CA ALA A 406 -14.39 -12.68 18.86
C ALA A 406 -15.30 -12.93 17.64
N SER A 407 -14.77 -12.78 16.41
CA SER A 407 -15.54 -12.90 15.18
C SER A 407 -14.83 -13.83 14.19
N PRO A 408 -15.43 -14.99 13.82
CA PRO A 408 -14.80 -15.93 12.87
C PRO A 408 -14.50 -15.32 11.50
N SER A 409 -15.17 -14.23 11.13
CA SER A 409 -14.95 -13.49 9.91
C SER A 409 -15.17 -12.00 10.13
N VAL A 410 -14.25 -11.19 9.63
CA VAL A 410 -14.31 -9.73 9.65
C VAL A 410 -14.42 -9.23 8.21
N ASN A 411 -15.48 -8.47 7.93
CA ASN A 411 -15.71 -7.81 6.64
C ASN A 411 -15.43 -6.33 6.81
N THR A 412 -14.60 -5.76 5.94
CA THR A 412 -14.38 -4.32 5.85
C THR A 412 -14.75 -3.83 4.45
N GLU A 413 -15.43 -2.71 4.37
CA GLU A 413 -15.79 -2.06 3.10
C GLU A 413 -15.40 -0.58 3.17
N THR A 414 -14.86 -0.08 2.07
CA THR A 414 -14.44 1.31 1.95
C THR A 414 -14.88 1.87 0.60
N TRP A 415 -15.55 3.00 0.62
CA TRP A 415 -15.82 3.84 -0.53
C TRP A 415 -15.08 5.16 -0.38
N SER A 416 -14.45 5.62 -1.42
CA SER A 416 -13.83 6.95 -1.43
C SER A 416 -14.06 7.62 -2.78
N PHE A 417 -14.55 8.84 -2.72
CA PHE A 417 -14.70 9.71 -3.88
C PHE A 417 -13.92 11.00 -3.63
N THR A 418 -13.08 11.37 -4.57
CA THR A 418 -12.31 12.61 -4.54
C THR A 418 -12.51 13.36 -5.84
N ALA A 419 -12.86 14.63 -5.74
CA ALA A 419 -12.94 15.55 -6.87
C ALA A 419 -12.02 16.75 -6.61
N SER A 420 -11.34 17.22 -7.65
CA SER A 420 -10.49 18.42 -7.58
C SER A 420 -10.75 19.33 -8.77
N HIS A 421 -10.73 20.63 -8.51
CA HIS A 421 -10.86 21.69 -9.51
C HIS A 421 -9.72 22.68 -9.38
N ARG A 422 -9.04 22.99 -10.49
CA ARG A 422 -8.05 24.06 -10.55
C ARG A 422 -8.76 25.39 -10.77
N LEU A 423 -8.86 26.19 -9.73
CA LEU A 423 -9.46 27.53 -9.75
C LEU A 423 -8.63 28.48 -10.60
N THR A 424 -7.30 28.45 -10.40
CA THR A 424 -6.29 29.17 -11.19
C THR A 424 -5.13 28.22 -11.51
N PRO A 425 -4.13 28.61 -12.31
CA PRO A 425 -2.92 27.79 -12.51
C PRO A 425 -2.18 27.43 -11.21
N SER A 426 -2.33 28.24 -10.16
CA SER A 426 -1.64 28.10 -8.88
C SER A 426 -2.57 27.75 -7.69
N LEU A 427 -3.89 27.77 -7.87
CA LEU A 427 -4.84 27.52 -6.79
C LEU A 427 -5.75 26.34 -7.15
N SER A 428 -5.85 25.36 -6.28
CA SER A 428 -6.73 24.21 -6.43
C SER A 428 -7.67 24.05 -5.22
N ALA A 429 -8.87 23.57 -5.50
CA ALA A 429 -9.81 23.12 -4.50
C ALA A 429 -10.12 21.64 -4.70
N SER A 430 -10.22 20.87 -3.63
CA SER A 430 -10.60 19.47 -3.68
C SER A 430 -11.63 19.13 -2.60
N ALA A 431 -12.45 18.13 -2.89
CA ALA A 431 -13.41 17.57 -1.95
C ALA A 431 -13.27 16.05 -1.94
N THR A 432 -13.27 15.46 -0.75
CA THR A 432 -13.18 14.01 -0.55
C THR A 432 -14.31 13.56 0.36
N VAL A 433 -14.99 12.48 -0.04
CA VAL A 433 -15.97 11.76 0.77
C VAL A 433 -15.48 10.34 0.92
N SER A 434 -15.36 9.85 2.15
CA SER A 434 -15.04 8.45 2.42
C SER A 434 -16.05 7.83 3.37
N LEU A 435 -16.45 6.60 3.06
CA LEU A 435 -17.37 5.77 3.82
C LEU A 435 -16.63 4.46 4.13
N GLN A 436 -16.51 4.12 5.39
CA GLN A 436 -15.86 2.88 5.83
C GLN A 436 -16.80 2.14 6.76
N SER A 437 -16.87 0.82 6.63
CA SER A 437 -17.60 -0.04 7.54
C SER A 437 -16.80 -1.28 7.88
N GLY A 438 -16.87 -1.70 9.15
CA GLY A 438 -16.34 -2.94 9.65
C GLY A 438 -17.49 -3.77 10.27
N ASN A 439 -17.64 -5.02 9.84
CA ASN A 439 -18.69 -5.91 10.32
C ASN A 439 -18.10 -7.28 10.69
N GLY A 440 -18.33 -7.72 11.92
CA GLY A 440 -17.99 -9.06 12.40
C GLY A 440 -19.19 -10.02 12.25
N VAL A 441 -18.91 -11.28 11.95
CA VAL A 441 -19.93 -12.33 11.97
C VAL A 441 -20.04 -12.85 13.41
N GLY A 442 -21.21 -12.76 14.04
CA GLY A 442 -21.50 -13.23 15.40
C GLY A 442 -21.96 -12.11 16.31
N LEU A 443 -21.20 -11.71 17.30
CA LEU A 443 -21.58 -10.87 18.44
C LEU A 443 -21.95 -9.39 18.13
N GLY A 444 -22.47 -9.07 16.96
CA GLY A 444 -23.00 -7.73 16.64
C GLY A 444 -21.95 -6.63 16.60
N GLN A 445 -20.69 -6.97 16.43
CA GLN A 445 -19.63 -5.99 16.27
C GLN A 445 -19.73 -5.34 14.89
N SER A 446 -20.07 -4.07 14.89
CA SER A 446 -20.12 -3.27 13.67
C SER A 446 -19.64 -1.86 13.94
N SER A 447 -19.01 -1.27 12.93
CA SER A 447 -18.60 0.13 12.94
C SER A 447 -18.87 0.76 11.58
N ARG A 448 -19.16 2.05 11.56
CA ARG A 448 -19.28 2.84 10.35
C ARG A 448 -18.65 4.21 10.56
N GLN A 449 -17.76 4.56 9.67
CA GLN A 449 -17.12 5.88 9.65
C GLN A 449 -17.44 6.60 8.35
N ARG A 450 -17.88 7.85 8.45
CA ARG A 450 -18.12 8.74 7.32
C ARG A 450 -17.25 9.96 7.48
N THR A 451 -16.46 10.29 6.48
CA THR A 451 -15.59 11.47 6.50
C THR A 451 -15.84 12.32 5.28
N PHE A 452 -16.06 13.59 5.50
CA PHE A 452 -16.20 14.63 4.48
C PHE A 452 -15.05 15.61 4.68
N SER A 453 -14.31 15.93 3.65
CA SER A 453 -13.27 16.94 3.71
C SER A 453 -13.25 17.80 2.46
N THR A 454 -13.01 19.08 2.63
CA THR A 454 -12.75 20.02 1.55
C THR A 454 -11.42 20.70 1.82
N GLN A 455 -10.64 20.89 0.78
CA GLN A 455 -9.33 21.51 0.85
C GLN A 455 -9.22 22.58 -0.22
N ILE A 456 -8.58 23.68 0.13
CA ILE A 456 -8.10 24.70 -0.80
C ILE A 456 -6.62 24.94 -0.52
N GLY A 457 -5.79 25.10 -1.54
CA GLY A 457 -4.37 25.35 -1.34
C GLY A 457 -3.63 25.67 -2.62
N GLY A 458 -2.42 26.19 -2.45
CA GLY A 458 -1.55 26.56 -3.55
C GLY A 458 -0.15 26.97 -3.08
N PRO A 459 0.75 27.35 -4.01
CA PRO A 459 2.06 27.86 -3.67
C PRO A 459 1.97 29.26 -3.03
N LEU A 460 2.83 29.53 -2.05
CA LEU A 460 3.16 30.85 -1.53
C LEU A 460 4.40 31.44 -2.20
N GLY A 461 5.11 30.63 -3.00
CA GLY A 461 6.33 30.97 -3.71
C GLY A 461 6.99 29.71 -4.29
N PRO A 462 8.21 29.79 -4.81
CA PRO A 462 8.86 28.64 -5.46
C PRO A 462 9.11 27.45 -4.53
N LYS A 463 9.27 27.71 -3.23
CA LYS A 463 9.64 26.70 -2.22
C LYS A 463 8.62 26.55 -1.10
N ALA A 464 7.55 27.31 -1.10
CA ALA A 464 6.54 27.27 -0.04
C ALA A 464 5.14 27.03 -0.60
N SER A 465 4.33 26.27 0.13
CA SER A 465 2.91 26.01 -0.18
C SER A 465 2.07 26.10 1.09
N TRP A 466 0.79 26.41 0.91
CA TRP A 466 -0.19 26.46 1.97
C TRP A 466 -1.41 25.64 1.62
N SER A 467 -2.13 25.18 2.63
CA SER A 467 -3.46 24.59 2.46
C SER A 467 -4.34 24.85 3.67
N VAL A 468 -5.65 24.92 3.42
CA VAL A 468 -6.69 24.91 4.44
C VAL A 468 -7.65 23.77 4.14
N VAL A 469 -7.92 22.95 5.17
CA VAL A 469 -8.81 21.79 5.10
C VAL A 469 -9.93 21.95 6.11
N LEU A 470 -11.17 21.77 5.68
CA LEU A 470 -12.32 21.60 6.56
C LEU A 470 -12.73 20.15 6.52
N ARG A 471 -12.94 19.54 7.69
CA ARG A 471 -13.26 18.12 7.81
C ARG A 471 -14.42 17.90 8.77
N ARG A 472 -15.31 16.98 8.42
CA ARG A 472 -16.33 16.40 9.29
C ARG A 472 -16.19 14.89 9.28
N ALA A 473 -16.00 14.28 10.45
CA ALA A 473 -15.98 12.84 10.65
C ALA A 473 -17.14 12.43 11.57
N LEU A 474 -17.83 11.37 11.20
CA LEU A 474 -18.90 10.74 11.98
C LEU A 474 -18.54 9.27 12.14
N PHE A 475 -18.42 8.81 13.36
CA PHE A 475 -18.15 7.43 13.69
C PHE A 475 -19.33 6.84 14.48
N GLU A 476 -19.87 5.75 13.98
CA GLU A 476 -21.00 5.03 14.54
C GLU A 476 -20.56 3.64 14.95
N THR A 477 -20.76 3.29 16.20
CA THR A 477 -20.57 1.95 16.78
C THR A 477 -21.53 1.81 17.95
N ALA A 478 -21.81 0.56 18.36
CA ALA A 478 -22.74 0.31 19.46
C ALA A 478 -22.25 0.85 20.81
N LEU A 479 -20.94 0.97 21.01
CA LEU A 479 -20.37 1.31 22.32
C LEU A 479 -19.96 2.78 22.46
N ALA A 480 -19.47 3.43 21.41
CA ALA A 480 -18.86 4.75 21.51
C ALA A 480 -18.96 5.57 20.21
N PRO A 481 -20.19 5.97 19.79
CA PRO A 481 -20.32 6.84 18.62
C PRO A 481 -19.75 8.25 18.92
N TYR A 482 -19.10 8.86 17.93
CA TYR A 482 -18.62 10.24 18.06
C TYR A 482 -18.73 11.03 16.76
N GLY A 483 -18.76 12.36 16.89
CA GLY A 483 -18.64 13.29 15.77
C GLY A 483 -17.48 14.24 16.00
N GLU A 484 -16.77 14.59 14.93
CA GLU A 484 -15.67 15.55 14.94
C GLU A 484 -15.83 16.51 13.77
N SER A 485 -15.69 17.82 14.03
CA SER A 485 -15.46 18.83 13.00
C SER A 485 -14.09 19.46 13.24
N ALA A 486 -13.28 19.62 12.19
CA ALA A 486 -11.96 20.20 12.29
C ALA A 486 -11.68 21.17 11.14
N ALA A 487 -10.95 22.24 11.45
CA ALA A 487 -10.34 23.17 10.51
C ALA A 487 -8.83 23.05 10.66
N ILE A 488 -8.12 22.80 9.55
CA ILE A 488 -6.68 22.59 9.55
C ILE A 488 -6.05 23.58 8.58
N ALA A 489 -5.14 24.43 9.09
CA ALA A 489 -4.32 25.30 8.26
C ALA A 489 -2.87 24.79 8.28
N SER A 490 -2.20 24.74 7.13
CA SER A 490 -0.83 24.28 7.04
C SER A 490 0.02 25.10 6.08
N VAL A 491 1.30 25.24 6.42
CA VAL A 491 2.34 25.80 5.56
C VAL A 491 3.49 24.81 5.50
N THR A 492 3.98 24.55 4.30
CA THR A 492 5.10 23.64 4.05
C THR A 492 6.17 24.36 3.23
N MET A 493 7.42 24.26 3.65
CA MET A 493 8.59 24.78 2.95
C MET A 493 9.48 23.61 2.51
N ARG A 494 10.06 23.70 1.32
CA ARG A 494 11.03 22.75 0.74
C ARG A 494 12.30 23.51 0.38
N PHE A 495 13.47 22.88 0.60
CA PHE A 495 14.77 23.52 0.44
C PHE A 495 15.60 22.93 -0.69
#